data_cee2ee8f70599638af8be2941d114c2f
#
_entry.id   cee2ee8f70599638af8be2941d114c2f
#
_cell.length_a   1.000
_cell.length_b   1.000
_cell.length_c   1.000
_cell.angle_alpha   90.00
_cell.angle_beta   90.00
_cell.angle_gamma   90.00
#
_symmetry.space_group_name_H-M   'P 1'
#
loop_
_entity.id
_entity.type
_entity.pdbx_description
1 polymer ?
#
loop_
_entity_poly.entity_id
_entity_poly.type
_entity_poly.pdbx_seq_one_letter_code
_entity_poly.pdbx_strand_id
1 'polypeptide(L)'
;GYRTPICEAELELKGGEPEALWALALTLAEQVPLRPSDSSKASRGNALSTQHWPLPEAHSPAEWLHRATLALDAYHDSQQASFLNDAQQALATLAEHPELDATARAYAQALPGALDADGQPNAAYGKAALALAHRLAYQTALR
;
A
#
# COMPACT_ATOMS: atom_id res chain seq x y z
N GLY A 1 -25.70 -3.59 -11.10
CA GLY A 1 -24.80 -3.56 -9.95
C GLY A 1 -23.52 -2.80 -10.24
N TYR A 2 -22.74 -2.55 -9.20
CA TYR A 2 -21.48 -1.85 -9.33
C TYR A 2 -20.38 -2.82 -9.72
N ARG A 3 -19.51 -2.40 -10.61
CA ARG A 3 -18.38 -3.21 -11.07
C ARG A 3 -17.12 -2.36 -11.18
N THR A 4 -16.00 -2.92 -10.73
CA THR A 4 -14.68 -2.35 -10.91
C THR A 4 -13.73 -3.43 -11.41
N PRO A 5 -13.01 -3.19 -12.53
CA PRO A 5 -12.04 -4.16 -12.99
C PRO A 5 -10.91 -4.32 -11.99
N ILE A 6 -10.50 -5.56 -11.74
CA ILE A 6 -9.40 -5.88 -10.84
C ILE A 6 -8.25 -6.44 -11.67
N CYS A 7 -7.18 -5.65 -11.78
CA CYS A 7 -5.94 -6.07 -12.42
C CYS A 7 -4.88 -6.18 -11.34
N GLU A 8 -4.61 -7.40 -10.87
CA GLU A 8 -3.68 -7.59 -9.77
C GLU A 8 -2.87 -8.87 -9.94
N ALA A 9 -1.71 -8.88 -9.31
CA ALA A 9 -0.88 -10.07 -9.19
C ALA A 9 -0.79 -10.41 -7.70
N GLU A 10 -0.94 -11.69 -7.40
CA GLU A 10 -0.79 -12.20 -6.03
C GLU A 10 0.46 -13.06 -5.94
N LEU A 11 1.22 -12.84 -4.87
CA LEU A 11 2.38 -13.65 -4.55
C LEU A 11 2.09 -14.41 -3.27
N GLU A 12 2.28 -15.73 -3.32
CA GLU A 12 1.97 -16.60 -2.22
C GLU A 12 3.16 -17.51 -1.92
N LEU A 13 3.56 -17.55 -0.65
CA LEU A 13 4.66 -18.40 -0.22
C LEU A 13 4.14 -19.82 -0.02
N LYS A 14 4.58 -20.73 -0.89
CA LYS A 14 4.22 -22.15 -0.83
C LYS A 14 5.35 -23.03 -0.29
N GLY A 15 6.44 -22.43 0.12
CA GLY A 15 7.62 -23.08 0.66
C GLY A 15 8.83 -22.15 0.53
N GLY A 16 9.92 -22.49 1.20
CA GLY A 16 11.13 -21.68 1.18
C GLY A 16 11.09 -20.51 2.15
N GLU A 17 11.98 -19.56 1.96
CA GLU A 17 12.14 -18.42 2.85
C GLU A 17 11.24 -17.26 2.45
N PRO A 18 10.65 -16.54 3.45
CA PRO A 18 9.87 -15.32 3.15
C PRO A 18 10.67 -14.27 2.38
N GLU A 19 11.97 -14.20 2.57
CA GLU A 19 12.83 -13.25 1.83
C GLU A 19 12.80 -13.50 0.32
N ALA A 20 12.64 -14.75 -0.13
CA ALA A 20 12.52 -15.07 -1.55
C ALA A 20 11.25 -14.44 -2.14
N LEU A 21 10.15 -14.42 -1.40
CA LEU A 21 8.91 -13.79 -1.83
C LEU A 21 9.08 -12.27 -1.94
N TRP A 22 9.72 -11.65 -0.95
CA TRP A 22 9.99 -10.22 -0.98
C TRP A 22 10.91 -9.84 -2.15
N ALA A 23 11.95 -10.63 -2.40
CA ALA A 23 12.85 -10.40 -3.52
C ALA A 23 12.13 -10.47 -4.86
N LEU A 24 11.23 -11.43 -5.03
CA LEU A 24 10.43 -11.56 -6.25
C LEU A 24 9.50 -10.36 -6.42
N ALA A 25 8.83 -9.93 -5.33
CA ALA A 25 7.95 -8.78 -5.38
C ALA A 25 8.70 -7.50 -5.78
N LEU A 26 9.89 -7.28 -5.22
CA LEU A 26 10.72 -6.13 -5.57
C LEU A 26 11.18 -6.18 -7.03
N THR A 27 11.51 -7.37 -7.53
CA THR A 27 11.89 -7.54 -8.93
C THR A 27 10.73 -7.17 -9.86
N LEU A 28 9.51 -7.60 -9.54
CA LEU A 28 8.32 -7.21 -10.31
C LEU A 28 8.09 -5.70 -10.28
N ALA A 29 8.28 -5.08 -9.12
CA ALA A 29 8.09 -3.64 -8.96
C ALA A 29 9.10 -2.82 -9.78
N GLU A 30 10.28 -3.39 -10.06
CA GLU A 30 11.27 -2.74 -10.92
C GLU A 30 10.89 -2.79 -12.40
N GLN A 31 10.11 -3.80 -12.81
CA GLN A 31 9.75 -4.02 -14.20
C GLN A 31 8.43 -3.35 -14.61
N VAL A 32 7.49 -3.23 -13.69
CA VAL A 32 6.17 -2.65 -13.95
C VAL A 32 5.74 -1.75 -12.80
N PRO A 33 4.98 -0.68 -13.09
CA PRO A 33 4.39 0.14 -12.02
C PRO A 33 3.40 -0.69 -11.22
N LEU A 34 3.63 -0.82 -9.91
CA LEU A 34 2.78 -1.59 -9.02
C LEU A 34 2.29 -0.71 -7.87
N ARG A 35 1.09 -1.01 -7.41
CA ARG A 35 0.56 -0.48 -6.17
C ARG A 35 0.20 -1.68 -5.28
N PRO A 36 0.88 -1.89 -4.14
CA PRO A 36 0.47 -2.95 -3.22
C PRO A 36 -0.97 -2.74 -2.75
N SER A 37 -1.67 -3.83 -2.52
CA SER A 37 -3.05 -3.81 -2.05
C SER A 37 -3.18 -4.68 -0.80
N ASP A 38 -3.96 -4.20 0.15
CA ASP A 38 -4.26 -4.93 1.39
C ASP A 38 -5.71 -5.42 1.43
N SER A 39 -6.48 -5.17 0.37
CA SER A 39 -7.88 -5.56 0.29
C SER A 39 -8.06 -6.86 -0.46
N SER A 40 -8.81 -7.79 0.10
CA SER A 40 -9.16 -9.03 -0.61
C SER A 40 -10.23 -8.75 -1.66
N LYS A 41 -10.38 -9.66 -2.63
CA LYS A 41 -11.46 -9.56 -3.62
C LYS A 41 -12.84 -9.58 -2.97
N ALA A 42 -13.03 -10.40 -1.93
CA ALA A 42 -14.28 -10.46 -1.20
C ALA A 42 -14.59 -9.15 -0.48
N SER A 43 -13.60 -8.56 0.19
CA SER A 43 -13.78 -7.30 0.89
C SER A 43 -14.05 -6.15 -0.08
N ARG A 44 -13.38 -6.12 -1.24
CA ARG A 44 -13.62 -5.12 -2.27
C ARG A 44 -15.01 -5.27 -2.88
N GLY A 45 -15.45 -6.50 -3.14
CA GLY A 45 -16.79 -6.77 -3.64
C GLY A 45 -17.87 -6.33 -2.66
N ASN A 46 -17.68 -6.60 -1.37
CA ASN A 46 -18.59 -6.14 -0.33
C ASN A 46 -18.67 -4.63 -0.26
N ALA A 47 -17.51 -3.95 -0.31
CA ALA A 47 -17.46 -2.49 -0.27
C ALA A 47 -18.18 -1.87 -1.48
N LEU A 48 -17.99 -2.43 -2.68
CA LEU A 48 -18.71 -1.99 -3.87
C LEU A 48 -20.22 -2.17 -3.73
N SER A 49 -20.64 -3.32 -3.21
CA SER A 49 -22.06 -3.64 -3.01
C SER A 49 -22.72 -2.70 -2.01
N THR A 50 -22.06 -2.42 -0.90
CA THR A 50 -22.58 -1.58 0.18
C THR A 50 -22.26 -0.09 0.01
N GLN A 51 -21.39 0.25 -0.92
CA GLN A 51 -20.87 1.61 -1.14
C GLN A 51 -20.24 2.18 0.13
N HIS A 52 -19.54 1.33 0.88
CA HIS A 52 -18.89 1.70 2.12
C HIS A 52 -17.46 1.14 2.18
N TRP A 53 -16.49 2.02 2.35
CA TRP A 53 -15.07 1.69 2.43
C TRP A 53 -14.51 2.17 3.76
N PRO A 54 -14.55 1.33 4.82
CA PRO A 54 -14.04 1.73 6.12
C PRO A 54 -12.51 1.82 6.12
N LEU A 55 -11.98 2.84 6.79
CA LEU A 55 -10.55 3.00 6.98
C LEU A 55 -10.23 2.83 8.47
N PRO A 56 -9.25 1.99 8.82
CA PRO A 56 -8.88 1.77 10.22
C PRO A 56 -8.15 2.97 10.81
N GLU A 57 -8.21 3.11 12.12
CA GLU A 57 -7.33 4.04 12.83
C GLU A 57 -5.88 3.57 12.72
N ALA A 58 -4.95 4.51 12.78
CA ALA A 58 -3.54 4.20 12.64
C ALA A 58 -2.73 4.92 13.71
N HIS A 59 -1.79 4.22 14.31
CA HIS A 59 -0.90 4.75 15.36
C HIS A 59 0.57 4.41 15.09
N SER A 60 0.86 3.27 14.47
CA SER A 60 2.22 2.85 14.14
C SER A 60 2.52 3.08 12.66
N PRO A 61 3.81 3.09 12.26
CA PRO A 61 4.15 3.21 10.84
C PRO A 61 3.49 2.16 9.96
N ALA A 62 3.46 0.91 10.41
CA ALA A 62 2.82 -0.17 9.65
C ALA A 62 1.33 0.09 9.46
N GLU A 63 0.66 0.58 10.51
CA GLU A 63 -0.76 0.92 10.45
C GLU A 63 -1.04 2.10 9.52
N TRP A 64 -0.17 3.12 9.51
CA TRP A 64 -0.32 4.25 8.58
C TRP A 64 -0.14 3.82 7.13
N LEU A 65 0.83 2.94 6.86
CA LEU A 65 1.01 2.39 5.52
C LEU A 65 -0.20 1.57 5.10
N HIS A 66 -0.74 0.74 6.00
CA HIS A 66 -1.95 -0.05 5.76
C HIS A 66 -3.15 0.84 5.46
N ARG A 67 -3.36 1.89 6.28
CA ARG A 67 -4.45 2.86 6.05
C ARG A 67 -4.33 3.53 4.69
N ALA A 68 -3.12 3.97 4.31
CA ALA A 68 -2.89 4.57 3.01
C ALA A 68 -3.20 3.60 1.87
N THR A 69 -2.78 2.35 2.02
CA THR A 69 -3.03 1.31 1.02
C THR A 69 -4.53 1.04 0.85
N LEU A 70 -5.27 0.93 1.96
CA LEU A 70 -6.72 0.75 1.91
C LEU A 70 -7.43 1.96 1.31
N ALA A 71 -6.95 3.17 1.60
CA ALA A 71 -7.53 4.39 1.02
C ALA A 71 -7.32 4.43 -0.51
N LEU A 72 -6.15 4.01 -1.00
CA LEU A 72 -5.90 3.93 -2.43
C LEU A 72 -6.77 2.87 -3.10
N ASP A 73 -6.95 1.72 -2.44
CA ASP A 73 -7.88 0.69 -2.92
C ASP A 73 -9.31 1.24 -3.01
N ALA A 74 -9.75 1.96 -1.97
CA ALA A 74 -11.07 2.58 -1.94
C ALA A 74 -11.23 3.63 -3.04
N TYR A 75 -10.21 4.44 -3.27
CA TYR A 75 -10.23 5.43 -4.35
C TYR A 75 -10.33 4.76 -5.71
N HIS A 76 -9.53 3.72 -5.93
CA HIS A 76 -9.57 2.97 -7.20
C HIS A 76 -10.97 2.40 -7.46
N ASP A 77 -11.60 1.83 -6.46
CA ASP A 77 -12.91 1.19 -6.59
C ASP A 77 -14.07 2.18 -6.64
N SER A 78 -14.01 3.28 -5.88
CA SER A 78 -15.11 4.23 -5.76
C SER A 78 -14.97 5.47 -6.64
N GLN A 79 -13.74 5.84 -7.00
CA GLN A 79 -13.40 7.08 -7.71
C GLN A 79 -13.81 8.34 -6.91
N GLN A 80 -13.92 8.22 -5.59
CA GLN A 80 -14.23 9.35 -4.72
C GLN A 80 -12.93 10.04 -4.27
N ALA A 81 -12.77 11.32 -4.63
CA ALA A 81 -11.54 12.08 -4.37
C ALA A 81 -11.18 12.15 -2.88
N SER A 82 -12.16 12.03 -1.98
CA SER A 82 -11.89 12.04 -0.54
C SER A 82 -10.95 10.91 -0.12
N PHE A 83 -11.05 9.72 -0.76
CA PHE A 83 -10.17 8.61 -0.44
C PHE A 83 -8.73 8.87 -0.91
N LEU A 84 -8.56 9.54 -2.05
CA LEU A 84 -7.22 9.93 -2.48
C LEU A 84 -6.59 10.93 -1.52
N ASN A 85 -7.37 11.90 -1.03
CA ASN A 85 -6.91 12.84 -0.01
C ASN A 85 -6.53 12.12 1.28
N ASP A 86 -7.34 11.15 1.72
CA ASP A 86 -7.04 10.35 2.91
C ASP A 86 -5.75 9.57 2.74
N ALA A 87 -5.50 8.99 1.55
CA ALA A 87 -4.28 8.28 1.25
C ALA A 87 -3.07 9.22 1.31
N GLN A 88 -3.17 10.39 0.70
CA GLN A 88 -2.09 11.37 0.71
C GLN A 88 -1.76 11.86 2.11
N GLN A 89 -2.78 12.09 2.94
CA GLN A 89 -2.59 12.48 4.34
C GLN A 89 -1.93 11.37 5.14
N ALA A 90 -2.35 10.13 4.93
CA ALA A 90 -1.76 8.98 5.62
C ALA A 90 -0.29 8.80 5.24
N LEU A 91 0.04 8.96 3.95
CA LEU A 91 1.42 8.88 3.49
C LEU A 91 2.28 10.01 4.05
N ALA A 92 1.74 11.22 4.13
CA ALA A 92 2.46 12.36 4.71
C ALA A 92 2.71 12.15 6.20
N THR A 93 1.72 11.67 6.93
CA THR A 93 1.85 11.36 8.35
C THR A 93 2.87 10.25 8.58
N LEU A 94 2.83 9.23 7.74
CA LEU A 94 3.80 8.13 7.78
C LEU A 94 5.23 8.65 7.60
N ALA A 95 5.44 9.53 6.62
CA ALA A 95 6.77 10.06 6.32
C ALA A 95 7.39 10.85 7.48
N GLU A 96 6.55 11.40 8.36
CA GLU A 96 6.99 12.19 9.52
C GLU A 96 6.95 11.40 10.82
N HIS A 97 6.61 10.12 10.77
CA HIS A 97 6.43 9.32 11.99
C HIS A 97 7.75 9.15 12.75
N PRO A 98 7.76 9.41 14.07
CA PRO A 98 9.02 9.39 14.85
C PRO A 98 9.63 8.00 15.02
N GLU A 99 8.86 6.93 14.84
CA GLU A 99 9.37 5.57 14.97
C GLU A 99 10.12 5.07 13.73
N LEU A 100 10.11 5.83 12.63
CA LEU A 100 10.85 5.43 11.42
C LEU A 100 12.34 5.73 11.59
N ASP A 101 13.19 4.75 11.22
CA ASP A 101 14.61 5.03 11.08
C ASP A 101 14.87 5.80 9.77
N ALA A 102 16.12 6.20 9.54
CA ALA A 102 16.47 7.04 8.39
C ALA A 102 16.16 6.35 7.05
N THR A 103 16.40 5.05 6.95
CA THR A 103 16.14 4.28 5.72
C THR A 103 14.65 4.15 5.45
N ALA A 104 13.88 3.78 6.48
CA ALA A 104 12.43 3.66 6.35
C ALA A 104 11.79 5.00 6.03
N ARG A 105 12.29 6.07 6.63
CA ARG A 105 11.80 7.43 6.37
C ARG A 105 12.03 7.85 4.92
N ALA A 106 13.19 7.50 4.36
CA ALA A 106 13.48 7.79 2.96
C ALA A 106 12.48 7.11 2.02
N TYR A 107 12.14 5.84 2.28
CA TYR A 107 11.12 5.14 1.51
C TYR A 107 9.74 5.81 1.66
N ALA A 108 9.35 6.14 2.88
CA ALA A 108 8.06 6.77 3.15
C ALA A 108 7.95 8.13 2.46
N GLN A 109 9.01 8.93 2.49
CA GLN A 109 9.03 10.25 1.86
C GLN A 109 8.93 10.19 0.34
N ALA A 110 9.35 9.07 -0.26
CA ALA A 110 9.26 8.88 -1.71
C ALA A 110 7.83 8.58 -2.19
N LEU A 111 6.96 8.07 -1.32
CA LEU A 111 5.64 7.58 -1.72
C LEU A 111 4.68 8.66 -2.26
N PRO A 112 4.52 9.81 -1.59
CA PRO A 112 3.56 10.82 -2.11
C PRO A 112 3.90 11.31 -3.51
N GLY A 113 5.18 11.52 -3.81
CA GLY A 113 5.62 11.99 -5.12
C GLY A 113 5.62 10.92 -6.20
N ALA A 114 5.42 9.65 -5.82
CA ALA A 114 5.40 8.53 -6.75
C ALA A 114 3.98 8.18 -7.23
N LEU A 115 2.97 8.93 -6.77
CA LEU A 115 1.59 8.86 -7.26
C LEU A 115 1.32 10.09 -8.13
N ASP A 116 0.60 9.89 -9.24
CA ASP A 116 0.18 11.03 -10.05
C ASP A 116 -1.11 11.66 -9.47
N ALA A 117 -1.64 12.67 -10.15
CA ALA A 117 -2.83 13.38 -9.71
C ALA A 117 -4.08 12.48 -9.65
N ASP A 118 -4.07 11.38 -10.37
CA ASP A 118 -5.17 10.41 -10.41
C ASP A 118 -4.94 9.23 -9.46
N GLY A 119 -3.91 9.31 -8.61
CA GLY A 119 -3.59 8.24 -7.67
C GLY A 119 -2.95 7.01 -8.31
N GLN A 120 -2.46 7.13 -9.55
CA GLN A 120 -1.81 6.02 -10.22
C GLN A 120 -0.32 5.98 -9.84
N PRO A 121 0.21 4.80 -9.52
CA PRO A 121 1.61 4.68 -9.13
C PRO A 121 2.54 4.71 -10.34
N ASN A 122 3.75 5.26 -10.13
CA ASN A 122 4.85 4.99 -11.04
C ASN A 122 5.67 3.81 -10.49
N ALA A 123 6.73 3.40 -11.21
CA ALA A 123 7.56 2.27 -10.79
C ALA A 123 8.21 2.49 -9.42
N ALA A 124 8.53 3.72 -9.08
CA ALA A 124 9.14 4.05 -7.79
C ALA A 124 8.19 3.80 -6.61
N TYR A 125 6.87 3.97 -6.81
CA TYR A 125 5.90 3.74 -5.73
C TYR A 125 5.92 2.30 -5.25
N GLY A 126 5.77 1.35 -6.17
CA GLY A 126 5.73 -0.07 -5.81
C GLY A 126 7.02 -0.52 -5.12
N LYS A 127 8.15 -0.07 -5.64
CA LYS A 127 9.46 -0.40 -5.08
C LYS A 127 9.61 0.16 -3.66
N ALA A 128 9.30 1.44 -3.46
CA ALA A 128 9.41 2.07 -2.14
C ALA A 128 8.42 1.48 -1.14
N ALA A 129 7.16 1.26 -1.55
CA ALA A 129 6.14 0.71 -0.67
C ALA A 129 6.47 -0.72 -0.22
N LEU A 130 6.93 -1.57 -1.13
CA LEU A 130 7.33 -2.94 -0.80
C LEU A 130 8.57 -2.96 0.09
N ALA A 131 9.57 -2.13 -0.19
CA ALA A 131 10.77 -2.04 0.63
C ALA A 131 10.43 -1.55 2.04
N LEU A 132 9.55 -0.58 2.16
CA LEU A 132 9.10 -0.08 3.46
C LEU A 132 8.31 -1.14 4.22
N ALA A 133 7.37 -1.81 3.56
CA ALA A 133 6.57 -2.87 4.19
C ALA A 133 7.45 -4.01 4.71
N HIS A 134 8.44 -4.43 3.91
CA HIS A 134 9.39 -5.45 4.31
C HIS A 134 10.18 -5.02 5.55
N ARG A 135 10.70 -3.79 5.54
CA ARG A 135 11.48 -3.27 6.66
C ARG A 135 10.67 -3.16 7.94
N LEU A 136 9.42 -2.70 7.85
CA LEU A 136 8.53 -2.60 9.00
C LEU A 136 8.19 -3.98 9.56
N ALA A 137 7.93 -4.96 8.71
CA ALA A 137 7.67 -6.33 9.13
C ALA A 137 8.88 -6.94 9.83
N TYR A 138 10.08 -6.70 9.30
CA TYR A 138 11.33 -7.18 9.90
C TYR A 138 11.59 -6.54 11.26
N GLN A 139 11.39 -5.24 11.41
CA GLN A 139 11.55 -4.53 12.67
C GLN A 139 10.57 -5.04 13.72
N THR A 140 9.33 -5.30 13.34
CA THR A 140 8.31 -5.85 14.24
C THR A 140 8.72 -7.24 14.73
N ALA A 141 9.29 -8.07 13.86
CA ALA A 141 9.73 -9.42 14.22
C ALA A 141 10.91 -9.44 15.19
N LEU A 142 11.71 -8.35 15.23
CA LEU A 142 12.86 -8.24 16.13
C LEU A 142 12.49 -7.74 17.53
N ARG A 143 11.29 -7.27 17.73
CA ARG A 143 10.82 -6.73 19.01
C ARG A 143 10.31 -7.78 19.97
#